data_8b271e2d9b93d985738bf1bfcba94b10
#
_entry.id   8b271e2d9b93d985738bf1bfcba94b10
#
_cell.length_a   1.000
_cell.length_b   1.000
_cell.length_c   1.000
_cell.angle_alpha   90.00
_cell.angle_beta   90.00
_cell.angle_gamma   90.00
#
_symmetry.space_group_name_H-M   'P 1'
#
loop_
_entity.id
_entity.type
_entity.pdbx_description
1 polymer ?
#
loop_
_entity_poly.entity_id
_entity_poly.type
_entity_poly.pdbx_seq_one_letter_code
_entity_poly.pdbx_strand_id
1 'polypeptide(L)'
;MFLSTYENKIDKKGRVSVPASFRSYLSNLGYNGVICYPSFNNQSIEAWPQDRIEKISNTIDSLNPFEEKRDFFATSILSESINLQFDSEGRIALTAKLLKHAKIKNSMVFVGQGK
;
A
#
# COMPACT_ATOMS: atom_id res chain seq x y z
N MET A 1 10.40 7.67 -7.59
CA MET A 1 9.70 6.72 -8.47
C MET A 1 10.00 5.30 -8.03
N PHE A 2 9.00 4.44 -8.05
CA PHE A 2 9.18 3.04 -7.66
C PHE A 2 9.52 2.20 -8.88
N LEU A 3 10.70 1.60 -8.88
CA LEU A 3 11.18 0.80 -9.99
C LEU A 3 11.72 -0.55 -9.49
N SER A 4 11.81 -1.49 -10.40
CA SER A 4 12.41 -2.82 -10.18
C SER A 4 11.54 -3.75 -9.34
N THR A 5 12.04 -4.94 -9.17
CA THR A 5 11.38 -6.02 -8.45
C THR A 5 12.34 -6.55 -7.37
N TYR A 6 11.81 -6.73 -6.17
CA TYR A 6 12.60 -7.21 -5.04
C TYR A 6 11.82 -8.31 -4.32
N GLU A 7 12.53 -9.32 -3.82
CA GLU A 7 11.93 -10.34 -2.98
C GLU A 7 12.52 -10.25 -1.59
N ASN A 8 11.68 -10.15 -0.56
CA ASN A 8 12.10 -10.09 0.83
C ASN A 8 11.33 -11.10 1.65
N LYS A 9 12.00 -11.68 2.64
CA LYS A 9 11.37 -12.61 3.57
C LYS A 9 10.51 -11.87 4.58
N ILE A 10 9.42 -12.50 4.97
CA ILE A 10 8.55 -11.97 6.01
C ILE A 10 8.79 -12.79 7.29
N ASP A 11 8.81 -12.13 8.46
CA ASP A 11 9.03 -12.83 9.72
C ASP A 11 7.71 -13.37 10.29
N LYS A 12 7.81 -14.08 11.41
CA LYS A 12 6.66 -14.73 12.04
C LYS A 12 5.61 -13.75 12.54
N LYS A 13 6.01 -12.49 12.75
CA LYS A 13 5.10 -11.43 13.22
C LYS A 13 4.49 -10.62 12.06
N GLY A 14 4.71 -11.04 10.83
CA GLY A 14 4.19 -10.36 9.66
C GLY A 14 4.99 -9.13 9.24
N ARG A 15 6.22 -8.97 9.74
CA ARG A 15 7.05 -7.81 9.39
C ARG A 15 7.93 -8.15 8.20
N VAL A 16 8.08 -7.19 7.30
CA VAL A 16 8.88 -7.33 6.10
C VAL A 16 9.64 -6.03 5.84
N SER A 17 10.91 -6.15 5.44
CA SER A 17 11.70 -4.98 5.03
C SER A 17 11.22 -4.47 3.70
N VAL A 18 10.94 -3.17 3.64
CA VAL A 18 10.62 -2.50 2.38
C VAL A 18 11.94 -2.19 1.67
N PRO A 19 12.04 -2.40 0.34
CA PRO A 19 13.28 -2.11 -0.37
C PRO A 19 13.81 -0.71 -0.09
N ALA A 20 15.11 -0.59 0.11
CA ALA A 20 15.73 0.68 0.47
C ALA A 20 15.44 1.80 -0.52
N SER A 21 15.40 1.47 -1.82
CA SER A 21 15.07 2.46 -2.85
C SER A 21 13.63 2.99 -2.71
N PHE A 22 12.70 2.13 -2.32
CA PHE A 22 11.31 2.54 -2.07
C PHE A 22 11.21 3.43 -0.83
N ARG A 23 11.93 3.06 0.24
CA ARG A 23 11.96 3.86 1.47
C ARG A 23 12.58 5.24 1.23
N SER A 24 13.66 5.30 0.45
CA SER A 24 14.30 6.56 0.12
C SER A 24 13.37 7.50 -0.66
N TYR A 25 12.64 6.95 -1.62
CA TYR A 25 11.67 7.73 -2.37
C TYR A 25 10.59 8.31 -1.45
N LEU A 26 10.04 7.48 -0.57
CA LEU A 26 9.02 7.92 0.38
C LEU A 26 9.57 8.95 1.37
N SER A 27 10.78 8.75 1.86
CA SER A 27 11.43 9.68 2.77
C SER A 27 11.66 11.04 2.12
N ASN A 28 12.04 11.06 0.85
CA ASN A 28 12.22 12.32 0.10
C ASN A 28 10.90 13.08 -0.07
N LEU A 29 9.77 12.37 -0.02
CA LEU A 29 8.44 12.99 -0.02
C LEU A 29 7.98 13.39 1.38
N GLY A 30 8.77 13.08 2.41
CA GLY A 30 8.44 13.39 3.79
C GLY A 30 7.60 12.32 4.50
N TYR A 31 7.51 11.12 3.95
CA TYR A 31 6.69 10.05 4.53
C TYR A 31 7.55 8.99 5.20
N ASN A 32 7.07 8.51 6.35
CA ASN A 32 7.71 7.45 7.12
C ASN A 32 6.89 6.16 7.09
N GLY A 33 6.23 5.92 5.99
CA GLY A 33 5.38 4.75 5.84
C GLY A 33 4.69 4.75 4.49
N VAL A 34 3.73 3.86 4.36
CA VAL A 34 3.03 3.63 3.11
C VAL A 34 1.58 3.26 3.42
N ILE A 35 0.68 3.62 2.53
CA ILE A 35 -0.72 3.23 2.65
C ILE A 35 -0.95 2.00 1.81
N CYS A 36 -1.47 0.95 2.43
CA CYS A 36 -1.70 -0.34 1.80
C CYS A 36 -3.18 -0.69 1.77
N TYR A 37 -3.61 -1.34 0.70
CA TYR A 37 -4.94 -1.93 0.64
C TYR A 37 -4.91 -3.18 -0.23
N PRO A 38 -5.88 -4.11 -0.01
CA PRO A 38 -5.95 -5.31 -0.84
C PRO A 38 -6.42 -4.94 -2.24
N SER A 39 -5.70 -5.43 -3.26
CA SER A 39 -6.10 -5.19 -4.64
C SER A 39 -7.48 -5.79 -4.92
N PHE A 40 -8.29 -5.06 -5.69
CA PHE A 40 -9.62 -5.54 -6.08
C PHE A 40 -9.57 -6.45 -7.31
N ASN A 41 -8.46 -6.42 -8.03
CA ASN A 41 -8.33 -7.12 -9.31
C ASN A 41 -7.56 -8.43 -9.22
N ASN A 42 -6.76 -8.60 -8.16
CA ASN A 42 -5.93 -9.81 -8.02
C ASN A 42 -5.55 -10.04 -6.54
N GLN A 43 -4.81 -11.12 -6.31
CA GLN A 43 -4.38 -11.51 -4.96
C GLN A 43 -3.06 -10.84 -4.60
N SER A 44 -3.07 -9.52 -4.55
CA SER A 44 -1.90 -8.72 -4.19
C SER A 44 -2.30 -7.57 -3.27
N ILE A 45 -1.29 -6.91 -2.74
CA ILE A 45 -1.44 -5.70 -1.93
C ILE A 45 -0.96 -4.52 -2.76
N GLU A 46 -1.75 -3.47 -2.84
CA GLU A 46 -1.30 -2.22 -3.43
C GLU A 46 -0.81 -1.31 -2.32
N ALA A 47 0.35 -0.72 -2.53
CA ALA A 47 0.99 0.18 -1.57
C ALA A 47 1.28 1.51 -2.25
N TRP A 48 0.88 2.59 -1.62
CA TRP A 48 0.90 3.91 -2.23
C TRP A 48 1.43 4.96 -1.27
N PRO A 49 2.12 5.99 -1.77
CA PRO A 49 2.45 7.14 -0.93
C PRO A 49 1.18 7.87 -0.49
N GLN A 50 1.26 8.58 0.62
CA GLN A 50 0.11 9.29 1.17
C GLN A 50 -0.47 10.32 0.20
N ASP A 51 0.37 11.07 -0.52
CA ASP A 51 -0.10 12.06 -1.49
C ASP A 51 -0.95 11.43 -2.60
N ARG A 52 -0.63 10.19 -2.96
CA ARG A 52 -1.38 9.46 -3.98
C ARG A 52 -2.80 9.16 -3.50
N ILE A 53 -2.93 8.77 -2.24
CA ILE A 53 -4.24 8.50 -1.64
C ILE A 53 -5.05 9.80 -1.52
N GLU A 54 -4.39 10.91 -1.19
CA GLU A 54 -5.03 12.22 -1.14
C GLU A 54 -5.58 12.63 -2.51
N LYS A 55 -4.82 12.38 -3.57
CA LYS A 55 -5.28 12.65 -4.95
C LYS A 55 -6.50 11.81 -5.31
N ILE A 56 -6.51 10.55 -4.92
CA ILE A 56 -7.66 9.67 -5.13
C ILE A 56 -8.88 10.20 -4.38
N SER A 57 -8.70 10.60 -3.13
CA SER A 57 -9.77 11.15 -2.31
C SER A 57 -10.36 12.41 -2.96
N ASN A 58 -9.51 13.31 -3.44
CA ASN A 58 -9.95 14.52 -4.13
C ASN A 58 -10.71 14.20 -5.41
N THR A 59 -10.27 13.20 -6.15
CA THR A 59 -10.97 12.75 -7.37
C THR A 59 -12.36 12.21 -7.03
N ILE A 60 -12.46 11.41 -5.95
CA ILE A 60 -13.75 10.89 -5.48
C ILE A 60 -14.68 12.04 -5.09
N ASP A 61 -14.16 13.04 -4.38
CA ASP A 61 -14.96 14.21 -3.96
C ASP A 61 -15.46 15.03 -5.15
N SER A 62 -14.76 14.98 -6.27
CA SER A 62 -15.16 15.69 -7.48
C SER A 62 -16.26 14.97 -8.26
N LEU A 63 -16.54 13.70 -7.93
CA LEU A 63 -17.61 12.95 -8.59
C LEU A 63 -18.98 13.40 -8.08
N ASN A 64 -19.99 13.19 -8.92
CA ASN A 64 -21.37 13.48 -8.54
C ASN A 64 -21.74 12.67 -7.29
N PRO A 65 -22.18 13.31 -6.19
CA PRO A 65 -22.50 12.60 -4.96
C PRO A 65 -23.61 11.56 -5.08
N PHE A 66 -24.40 11.63 -6.14
CA PHE A 66 -25.48 10.67 -6.39
C PHE A 66 -25.06 9.51 -7.31
N GLU A 67 -23.82 9.50 -7.79
CA GLU A 67 -23.32 8.40 -8.60
C GLU A 67 -22.91 7.20 -7.73
N GLU A 68 -23.34 6.02 -8.12
CA GLU A 68 -22.98 4.76 -7.50
C GLU A 68 -21.46 4.54 -7.49
N LYS A 69 -20.80 4.98 -8.56
CA LYS A 69 -19.35 4.87 -8.71
C LYS A 69 -18.58 5.58 -7.59
N ARG A 70 -19.08 6.73 -7.14
CA ARG A 70 -18.47 7.48 -6.02
C ARG A 70 -18.51 6.65 -4.74
N ASP A 71 -19.65 6.06 -4.43
CA ASP A 71 -19.79 5.23 -3.23
C ASP A 71 -18.92 4.00 -3.29
N PHE A 72 -18.80 3.38 -4.45
CA PHE A 72 -17.92 2.25 -4.65
C PHE A 72 -16.47 2.59 -4.34
N PHE A 73 -15.94 3.68 -4.91
CA PHE A 73 -14.54 4.07 -4.66
C PHE A 73 -14.31 4.46 -3.20
N ALA A 74 -15.22 5.22 -2.61
CA ALA A 74 -15.08 5.64 -1.22
C ALA A 74 -15.05 4.42 -0.29
N THR A 75 -15.97 3.48 -0.49
CA THR A 75 -16.05 2.28 0.34
C THR A 75 -14.88 1.33 0.10
N SER A 76 -14.56 1.07 -1.17
CA SER A 76 -13.58 0.02 -1.51
C SER A 76 -12.14 0.46 -1.26
N ILE A 77 -11.79 1.68 -1.62
CA ILE A 77 -10.39 2.13 -1.51
C ILE A 77 -10.11 2.72 -0.13
N LEU A 78 -10.91 3.71 0.28
CA LEU A 78 -10.62 4.45 1.49
C LEU A 78 -10.88 3.63 2.74
N SER A 79 -11.95 2.84 2.77
CA SER A 79 -12.29 2.03 3.94
C SER A 79 -11.34 0.86 4.15
N GLU A 80 -10.73 0.34 3.10
CA GLU A 80 -9.81 -0.80 3.17
C GLU A 80 -8.34 -0.36 3.30
N SER A 81 -8.06 0.93 3.21
CA SER A 81 -6.70 1.45 3.28
C SER A 81 -6.18 1.49 4.71
N ILE A 82 -4.94 1.08 4.90
CA ILE A 82 -4.26 1.05 6.19
C ILE A 82 -2.94 1.77 6.05
N ASN A 83 -2.67 2.71 6.97
CA ASN A 83 -1.37 3.39 7.03
C ASN A 83 -0.40 2.52 7.83
N LEU A 84 0.61 2.01 7.17
CA LEU A 84 1.65 1.18 7.78
C LEU A 84 2.95 1.99 7.87
N GLN A 85 3.40 2.25 9.08
CA GLN A 85 4.60 3.03 9.30
C GLN A 85 5.83 2.15 9.40
N PHE A 86 6.97 2.68 8.96
CA PHE A 86 8.24 1.99 9.08
C PHE A 86 8.68 1.93 10.53
N ASP A 87 9.20 0.77 10.95
CA ASP A 87 9.90 0.67 12.23
C ASP A 87 11.34 1.17 12.08
N SER A 88 12.12 1.10 13.16
CA SER A 88 13.51 1.58 13.15
C SER A 88 14.43 0.85 12.16
N GLU A 89 14.02 -0.31 11.69
CA GLU A 89 14.78 -1.11 10.73
C GLU A 89 14.21 -1.05 9.32
N GLY A 90 13.25 -0.16 9.06
CA GLY A 90 12.67 0.00 7.74
C GLY A 90 11.70 -1.09 7.35
N ARG A 91 11.09 -1.76 8.33
CA ARG A 91 10.10 -2.81 8.10
C ARG A 91 8.70 -2.26 8.32
N ILE A 92 7.73 -2.86 7.64
CA ILE A 92 6.32 -2.66 7.94
C ILE A 92 5.73 -3.96 8.46
N ALA A 93 4.71 -3.84 9.31
CA ALA A 93 3.98 -5.00 9.84
C ALA A 93 2.67 -5.14 9.08
N LEU A 94 2.57 -6.17 8.26
CA LEU A 94 1.36 -6.44 7.49
C LEU A 94 0.29 -7.06 8.38
N THR A 95 -0.95 -6.63 8.19
CA THR A 95 -2.07 -7.20 8.94
C THR A 95 -2.39 -8.61 8.46
N ALA A 96 -3.03 -9.40 9.32
CA ALA A 96 -3.46 -10.75 8.94
C ALA A 96 -4.37 -10.72 7.72
N LYS A 97 -5.23 -9.71 7.61
CA LYS A 97 -6.14 -9.54 6.48
C LYS A 97 -5.39 -9.38 5.16
N LEU A 98 -4.35 -8.53 5.14
CA LEU A 98 -3.54 -8.31 3.95
C LEU A 98 -2.74 -9.57 3.57
N LEU A 99 -2.14 -10.23 4.55
CA LEU A 99 -1.38 -11.45 4.32
C LEU A 99 -2.25 -12.55 3.72
N LYS A 100 -3.45 -12.71 4.24
CA LYS A 100 -4.40 -13.71 3.76
C LYS A 100 -4.88 -13.39 2.35
N HIS A 101 -5.19 -12.14 2.08
CA HIS A 101 -5.66 -11.70 0.77
C HIS A 101 -4.63 -12.00 -0.32
N ALA A 102 -3.37 -11.68 -0.07
CA ALA A 102 -2.28 -11.87 -1.03
C ALA A 102 -1.64 -13.26 -0.95
N LYS A 103 -2.12 -14.11 -0.04
CA LYS A 103 -1.58 -15.47 0.19
C LYS A 103 -0.09 -15.46 0.48
N ILE A 104 0.36 -14.47 1.24
CA ILE A 104 1.77 -14.33 1.63
C ILE A 104 2.04 -15.22 2.84
N LYS A 105 3.12 -16.01 2.78
CA LYS A 105 3.50 -16.90 3.87
C LYS A 105 4.92 -16.63 4.37
N ASN A 106 5.93 -16.86 3.55
CA ASN A 106 7.34 -16.79 3.95
C ASN A 106 8.10 -15.64 3.32
N SER A 107 7.68 -15.20 2.15
CA SER A 107 8.32 -14.09 1.46
C SER A 107 7.30 -13.36 0.61
N MET A 108 7.66 -12.16 0.19
CA MET A 108 6.83 -11.38 -0.71
C MET A 108 7.69 -10.67 -1.73
N VAL A 109 7.08 -10.38 -2.87
CA VAL A 109 7.74 -9.70 -3.98
C VAL A 109 7.21 -8.27 -4.05
N PHE A 110 8.12 -7.32 -4.08
CA PHE A 110 7.82 -5.90 -4.28
C PHE A 110 8.04 -5.56 -5.75
N VAL A 111 7.00 -5.04 -6.39
CA VAL A 111 7.08 -4.65 -7.79
C VAL A 111 6.81 -3.15 -7.89
N GLY A 112 7.80 -2.40 -8.34
CA GLY A 112 7.65 -0.97 -8.57
C GLY A 112 6.83 -0.72 -9.83
N GLN A 113 5.86 0.17 -9.74
CA GLN A 113 5.01 0.53 -10.87
C GLN A 113 5.10 2.02 -11.19
N GLY A 114 6.20 2.66 -10.81
CA GLY A 114 6.52 4.03 -11.17
C GLY A 114 5.95 5.08 -10.25
N LYS A 115 4.83 4.81 -9.64
CA LYS A 115 4.12 5.80 -8.82
C LYS A 115 4.02 5.41 -7.37
#